data_0f14d6a65d756013de1e208ac510edee
#
_entry.id   0f14d6a65d756013de1e208ac510edee
#
_cell.length_a   1.000
_cell.length_b   1.000
_cell.length_c   1.000
_cell.angle_alpha   90.00
_cell.angle_beta   90.00
_cell.angle_gamma   90.00
#
_symmetry.space_group_name_H-M   'P 1'
#
loop_
_entity.id
_entity.type
_entity.pdbx_description
1 polymer ?
#
loop_
_entity_poly.entity_id
_entity_poly.type
_entity_poly.pdbx_seq_one_letter_code
_entity_poly.pdbx_strand_id
1 'polypeptide(L)'
;MEEVFLNTIQDFNDYQGVETLHPLVSVVHVENTEHIKQCVMHYGVYAIYLKENKGCKLSYGRTPYDFDEMTVTSFAPGQVVNVEPNPDVPFAKFTALVFHPDLLCRTALGRNINRYEFFGYSSTEALHLSAQEVEVFRGVLAMIEQELHRAIDKHTRELIVSNIELLLNYCLRFYDRQFITREEINHSVVKKFMSLLDDYISTKALSDGLPTVAYFADQCCLSSGYFGNLVRVQTGRTAKDIISNSLLAHAKQMLNDEDLTITTISERLGFDYPQHFVRFFKAQTGKTPSAYRKVSV
;
A
#
# COMPACT_ATOMS: atom_id res chain seq x y z
N MET A 1 -20.11 -15.44 10.56
CA MET A 1 -19.00 -15.58 9.61
C MET A 1 -17.90 -16.28 10.39
N GLU A 2 -17.25 -17.26 9.80
CA GLU A 2 -16.17 -18.01 10.47
C GLU A 2 -14.95 -17.08 10.64
N GLU A 3 -14.32 -17.06 11.84
CA GLU A 3 -13.10 -16.31 12.07
C GLU A 3 -11.91 -17.28 12.07
N VAL A 4 -10.87 -16.96 11.31
CA VAL A 4 -9.65 -17.77 11.13
C VAL A 4 -8.46 -16.94 11.62
N PHE A 5 -7.74 -17.44 12.62
CA PHE A 5 -6.56 -16.78 13.18
C PHE A 5 -5.30 -17.49 12.69
N LEU A 6 -4.47 -16.75 11.97
CA LEU A 6 -3.21 -17.22 11.38
C LEU A 6 -2.03 -16.57 12.13
N ASN A 7 -1.86 -16.93 13.40
CA ASN A 7 -0.86 -16.32 14.28
C ASN A 7 0.53 -16.94 14.12
N THR A 8 0.60 -18.20 13.72
CA THR A 8 1.83 -18.97 13.52
C THR A 8 1.86 -19.62 12.14
N ILE A 9 3.04 -20.12 11.74
CA ILE A 9 3.18 -20.91 10.52
C ILE A 9 2.37 -22.21 10.61
N GLN A 10 2.32 -22.80 11.81
CA GLN A 10 1.51 -24.00 12.05
C GLN A 10 0.02 -23.73 11.80
N ASP A 11 -0.54 -22.63 12.34
CA ASP A 11 -1.96 -22.27 12.11
C ASP A 11 -2.27 -22.15 10.61
N PHE A 12 -1.35 -21.52 9.86
CA PHE A 12 -1.51 -21.36 8.42
C PHE A 12 -1.46 -22.70 7.68
N ASN A 13 -0.47 -23.54 8.01
CA ASN A 13 -0.28 -24.83 7.38
C ASN A 13 -1.43 -25.78 7.69
N ASP A 14 -1.91 -25.83 8.95
CA ASP A 14 -3.06 -26.62 9.38
C ASP A 14 -4.33 -26.21 8.63
N TYR A 15 -4.54 -24.88 8.46
CA TYR A 15 -5.66 -24.36 7.68
C TYR A 15 -5.61 -24.78 6.21
N GLN A 16 -4.40 -24.91 5.63
CA GLN A 16 -4.20 -25.37 4.25
C GLN A 16 -4.06 -26.90 4.13
N GLY A 17 -3.99 -27.64 5.24
CA GLY A 17 -3.82 -29.08 5.24
C GLY A 17 -2.43 -29.56 4.80
N VAL A 18 -1.37 -28.76 5.07
CA VAL A 18 0.01 -29.09 4.71
C VAL A 18 0.91 -29.25 5.93
N GLU A 19 1.99 -30.04 5.78
CA GLU A 19 2.96 -30.29 6.84
C GLU A 19 3.84 -29.03 7.10
N THR A 20 4.17 -28.79 8.36
CA THR A 20 5.06 -27.69 8.78
C THR A 20 6.51 -28.16 8.82
N LEU A 21 7.31 -27.76 7.84
CA LEU A 21 8.74 -28.10 7.75
C LEU A 21 9.61 -27.17 8.59
N HIS A 22 9.21 -25.91 8.77
CA HIS A 22 9.96 -24.91 9.52
C HIS A 22 9.01 -24.02 10.35
N PRO A 23 9.31 -23.74 11.64
CA PRO A 23 8.37 -23.04 12.54
C PRO A 23 8.13 -21.57 12.18
N LEU A 24 9.00 -20.94 11.40
CA LEU A 24 8.95 -19.49 11.12
C LEU A 24 8.73 -19.12 9.66
N VAL A 25 8.70 -20.09 8.73
CA VAL A 25 8.47 -19.84 7.31
C VAL A 25 7.89 -21.07 6.63
N SER A 26 7.03 -20.86 5.64
CA SER A 26 6.46 -21.91 4.79
C SER A 26 6.25 -21.40 3.37
N VAL A 27 6.45 -22.29 2.39
CA VAL A 27 5.99 -22.12 1.01
C VAL A 27 4.92 -23.18 0.79
N VAL A 28 3.72 -22.75 0.42
CA VAL A 28 2.54 -23.62 0.29
C VAL A 28 1.98 -23.50 -1.13
N HIS A 29 1.79 -24.66 -1.77
CA HIS A 29 1.15 -24.77 -3.08
C HIS A 29 -0.25 -25.33 -2.91
N VAL A 30 -1.24 -24.59 -3.35
CA VAL A 30 -2.64 -24.99 -3.32
C VAL A 30 -3.14 -25.10 -4.75
N GLU A 31 -3.44 -26.34 -5.19
CA GLU A 31 -3.90 -26.60 -6.55
C GLU A 31 -5.42 -26.75 -6.68
N ASN A 32 -6.09 -27.14 -5.58
CA ASN A 32 -7.52 -27.43 -5.62
C ASN A 32 -8.14 -27.34 -4.22
N THR A 33 -8.48 -26.15 -3.77
CA THR A 33 -9.34 -26.02 -2.60
C THR A 33 -10.80 -26.02 -3.07
N GLU A 34 -11.47 -27.14 -2.92
CA GLU A 34 -12.90 -27.30 -3.27
C GLU A 34 -13.84 -26.42 -2.42
N HIS A 35 -13.35 -25.80 -1.36
CA HIS A 35 -14.17 -25.01 -0.43
C HIS A 35 -13.46 -23.77 0.10
N ILE A 36 -13.37 -22.73 -0.72
CA ILE A 36 -13.14 -21.40 -0.14
C ILE A 36 -14.41 -21.02 0.61
N LYS A 37 -14.38 -21.10 1.95
CA LYS A 37 -15.48 -20.64 2.78
C LYS A 37 -15.38 -19.12 2.95
N GLN A 38 -16.54 -18.48 3.01
CA GLN A 38 -16.60 -17.07 3.43
C GLN A 38 -16.14 -16.99 4.90
N CYS A 39 -15.04 -16.29 5.14
CA CYS A 39 -14.43 -16.16 6.46
C CYS A 39 -13.76 -14.80 6.64
N VAL A 40 -13.47 -14.46 7.90
CA VAL A 40 -12.63 -13.33 8.29
C VAL A 40 -11.28 -13.88 8.72
N MET A 41 -10.21 -13.54 8.00
CA MET A 41 -8.84 -13.96 8.31
C MET A 41 -8.10 -12.88 9.07
N HIS A 42 -7.53 -13.26 10.23
CA HIS A 42 -6.67 -12.43 11.06
C HIS A 42 -5.23 -12.86 10.88
N TYR A 43 -4.40 -12.01 10.32
CA TYR A 43 -3.00 -12.33 10.05
C TYR A 43 -2.10 -11.90 11.22
N GLY A 44 -1.42 -12.86 11.85
CA GLY A 44 -0.30 -12.64 12.77
C GLY A 44 1.07 -12.82 12.09
N VAL A 45 1.08 -13.23 10.82
CA VAL A 45 2.24 -13.51 9.98
C VAL A 45 2.22 -12.63 8.73
N TYR A 46 3.37 -12.47 8.08
CA TYR A 46 3.45 -11.95 6.72
C TYR A 46 3.05 -13.06 5.74
N ALA A 47 2.24 -12.72 4.75
CA ALA A 47 1.82 -13.64 3.71
C ALA A 47 1.86 -12.97 2.34
N ILE A 48 2.42 -13.66 1.33
CA ILE A 48 2.49 -13.22 -0.05
C ILE A 48 1.92 -14.34 -0.91
N TYR A 49 0.84 -14.06 -1.61
CA TYR A 49 0.14 -15.01 -2.44
C TYR A 49 0.38 -14.69 -3.92
N LEU A 50 0.89 -15.65 -4.67
CA LEU A 50 0.80 -15.67 -6.13
C LEU A 50 -0.48 -16.41 -6.50
N LYS A 51 -1.52 -15.69 -6.91
CA LYS A 51 -2.80 -16.25 -7.33
C LYS A 51 -2.75 -16.62 -8.80
N GLU A 52 -3.08 -17.87 -9.12
CA GLU A 52 -3.02 -18.43 -10.47
C GLU A 52 -4.40 -18.48 -11.15
N ASN A 53 -5.48 -18.26 -10.40
CA ASN A 53 -6.83 -18.20 -10.94
C ASN A 53 -7.70 -17.11 -10.25
N LYS A 54 -8.90 -16.89 -10.83
CA LYS A 54 -9.87 -15.89 -10.38
C LYS A 54 -10.71 -16.33 -9.16
N GLY A 55 -10.22 -17.20 -8.31
CA GLY A 55 -10.96 -17.77 -7.17
C GLY A 55 -11.55 -16.75 -6.18
N CYS A 56 -11.06 -15.49 -6.22
CA CYS A 56 -11.65 -14.35 -5.51
C CYS A 56 -11.86 -13.21 -6.48
N LYS A 57 -12.98 -12.47 -6.38
CA LYS A 57 -13.20 -11.25 -7.17
C LYS A 57 -12.26 -10.16 -6.68
N LEU A 58 -11.39 -9.69 -7.55
CA LEU A 58 -10.57 -8.52 -7.32
C LEU A 58 -11.07 -7.39 -8.21
N SER A 59 -11.34 -6.21 -7.66
CA SER A 59 -11.63 -5.00 -8.41
C SER A 59 -10.60 -3.94 -8.09
N TYR A 60 -10.18 -3.17 -9.10
CA TYR A 60 -9.28 -2.04 -8.95
C TYR A 60 -10.11 -0.75 -8.90
N GLY A 61 -10.30 -0.18 -7.72
CA GLY A 61 -11.28 0.88 -7.52
C GLY A 61 -12.67 0.39 -7.92
N ARG A 62 -13.37 1.15 -8.78
CA ARG A 62 -14.69 0.78 -9.33
C ARG A 62 -14.63 0.07 -10.68
N THR A 63 -13.44 -0.12 -11.26
CA THR A 63 -13.26 -0.72 -12.58
C THR A 63 -12.90 -2.19 -12.43
N PRO A 64 -13.71 -3.14 -12.99
CA PRO A 64 -13.33 -4.54 -13.04
C PRO A 64 -12.04 -4.68 -13.86
N TYR A 65 -11.11 -5.48 -13.36
CA TYR A 65 -9.80 -5.65 -13.96
C TYR A 65 -9.78 -6.85 -14.91
N ASP A 66 -9.03 -6.71 -16.01
CA ASP A 66 -8.79 -7.79 -16.95
C ASP A 66 -7.73 -8.74 -16.37
N PHE A 67 -8.17 -9.98 -16.02
CA PHE A 67 -7.43 -10.93 -15.17
C PHE A 67 -6.66 -11.98 -15.96
N ASP A 68 -6.17 -11.68 -17.12
CA ASP A 68 -5.41 -12.66 -17.93
C ASP A 68 -3.98 -12.90 -17.39
N GLU A 69 -3.52 -12.11 -16.42
CA GLU A 69 -2.19 -12.20 -15.82
C GLU A 69 -2.26 -12.68 -14.35
N MET A 70 -1.22 -13.40 -13.92
CA MET A 70 -1.07 -13.84 -12.53
C MET A 70 -0.93 -12.66 -11.58
N THR A 71 -1.59 -12.71 -10.41
CA THR A 71 -1.62 -11.61 -9.45
C THR A 71 -0.97 -11.96 -8.13
N VAL A 72 -0.25 -10.98 -7.54
CA VAL A 72 0.31 -11.09 -6.19
C VAL A 72 -0.46 -10.19 -5.24
N THR A 73 -0.86 -10.77 -4.09
CA THR A 73 -1.41 -10.02 -2.95
C THR A 73 -0.55 -10.27 -1.72
N SER A 74 -0.40 -9.25 -0.87
CA SER A 74 0.49 -9.30 0.30
C SER A 74 -0.23 -8.82 1.54
N PHE A 75 -0.02 -9.50 2.66
CA PHE A 75 -0.61 -9.17 3.96
C PHE A 75 0.46 -9.10 5.04
N ALA A 76 0.31 -8.15 5.96
CA ALA A 76 1.16 -7.98 7.13
C ALA A 76 0.47 -8.45 8.42
N PRO A 77 1.24 -8.75 9.48
CA PRO A 77 0.69 -8.98 10.81
C PRO A 77 -0.22 -7.83 11.27
N GLY A 78 -1.34 -8.20 11.91
CA GLY A 78 -2.36 -7.27 12.39
C GLY A 78 -3.44 -6.94 11.39
N GLN A 79 -3.34 -7.38 10.13
CA GLN A 79 -4.39 -7.17 9.14
C GLN A 79 -5.54 -8.17 9.30
N VAL A 80 -6.75 -7.68 9.04
CA VAL A 80 -7.98 -8.47 9.02
C VAL A 80 -8.58 -8.40 7.63
N VAL A 81 -8.81 -9.55 7.00
CA VAL A 81 -9.23 -9.64 5.60
C VAL A 81 -10.50 -10.46 5.50
N ASN A 82 -11.51 -9.91 4.84
CA ASN A 82 -12.70 -10.68 4.47
C ASN A 82 -12.40 -11.46 3.19
N VAL A 83 -12.58 -12.76 3.25
CA VAL A 83 -12.48 -13.66 2.11
C VAL A 83 -13.87 -13.97 1.60
N GLU A 84 -14.15 -13.56 0.38
CA GLU A 84 -15.38 -13.89 -0.32
C GLU A 84 -15.06 -14.81 -1.50
N PRO A 85 -15.61 -16.02 -1.53
CA PRO A 85 -15.41 -16.94 -2.65
C PRO A 85 -16.03 -16.36 -3.92
N ASN A 86 -15.39 -16.59 -5.06
CA ASN A 86 -16.00 -16.31 -6.34
C ASN A 86 -16.91 -17.46 -6.75
N PRO A 87 -18.24 -17.26 -6.85
CA PRO A 87 -19.15 -18.36 -7.21
C PRO A 87 -18.91 -18.92 -8.61
N ASP A 88 -18.27 -18.15 -9.50
CA ASP A 88 -17.99 -18.57 -10.88
C ASP A 88 -16.71 -19.44 -10.98
N VAL A 89 -15.89 -19.51 -9.90
CA VAL A 89 -14.64 -20.28 -9.84
C VAL A 89 -14.64 -21.10 -8.56
N PRO A 90 -14.98 -22.40 -8.63
CA PRO A 90 -15.24 -23.23 -7.45
C PRO A 90 -13.99 -23.61 -6.65
N PHE A 91 -12.79 -23.27 -7.12
CA PHE A 91 -11.54 -23.60 -6.45
C PHE A 91 -10.53 -22.46 -6.53
N ALA A 92 -9.66 -22.34 -5.53
CA ALA A 92 -8.50 -21.45 -5.58
C ALA A 92 -7.26 -22.22 -5.98
N LYS A 93 -6.45 -21.62 -6.85
CA LYS A 93 -5.10 -22.06 -7.16
C LYS A 93 -4.12 -20.92 -6.84
N PHE A 94 -3.17 -21.18 -5.94
CA PHE A 94 -2.17 -20.20 -5.55
C PHE A 94 -0.91 -20.85 -4.98
N THR A 95 0.18 -20.11 -5.01
CA THR A 95 1.37 -20.37 -4.20
C THR A 95 1.49 -19.28 -3.16
N ALA A 96 1.71 -19.64 -1.88
CA ALA A 96 1.88 -18.69 -0.79
C ALA A 96 3.26 -18.83 -0.14
N LEU A 97 3.96 -17.71 0.05
CA LEU A 97 5.08 -17.57 0.98
C LEU A 97 4.53 -16.95 2.26
N VAL A 98 4.72 -17.64 3.38
CA VAL A 98 4.29 -17.15 4.70
C VAL A 98 5.48 -17.18 5.65
N PHE A 99 5.69 -16.08 6.39
CA PHE A 99 6.78 -16.02 7.35
C PHE A 99 6.41 -15.23 8.61
N HIS A 100 6.83 -15.75 9.76
CA HIS A 100 6.58 -15.14 11.05
C HIS A 100 7.52 -13.94 11.27
N PRO A 101 7.08 -12.85 11.95
CA PRO A 101 7.93 -11.70 12.28
C PRO A 101 9.24 -12.07 13.00
N ASP A 102 9.23 -13.11 13.83
CA ASP A 102 10.41 -13.57 14.55
C ASP A 102 11.54 -14.07 13.64
N LEU A 103 11.22 -14.52 12.43
CA LEU A 103 12.24 -14.85 11.41
C LEU A 103 13.11 -13.64 11.10
N LEU A 104 12.53 -12.45 11.14
CA LEU A 104 13.19 -11.18 10.78
C LEU A 104 13.91 -10.52 11.97
N CYS A 105 13.75 -11.02 13.20
CA CYS A 105 14.36 -10.45 14.40
C CYS A 105 15.89 -10.34 14.24
N ARG A 106 16.45 -9.13 14.49
CA ARG A 106 17.89 -8.82 14.39
C ARG A 106 18.50 -8.92 12.99
N THR A 107 17.67 -8.99 11.94
CA THR A 107 18.13 -8.95 10.54
C THR A 107 18.05 -7.52 9.97
N ALA A 108 18.75 -7.29 8.85
CA ALA A 108 18.64 -6.04 8.10
C ALA A 108 17.23 -5.86 7.52
N LEU A 109 16.64 -6.94 6.99
CA LEU A 109 15.28 -6.94 6.48
C LEU A 109 14.26 -6.55 7.57
N GLY A 110 14.39 -7.10 8.79
CA GLY A 110 13.47 -6.77 9.88
C GLY A 110 13.52 -5.29 10.29
N ARG A 111 14.70 -4.64 10.23
CA ARG A 111 14.81 -3.19 10.46
C ARG A 111 14.17 -2.35 9.37
N ASN A 112 14.10 -2.87 8.15
CA ASN A 112 13.67 -2.15 6.96
C ASN A 112 12.35 -2.65 6.38
N ILE A 113 11.62 -3.52 7.08
CA ILE A 113 10.39 -4.15 6.55
C ILE A 113 9.33 -3.12 6.16
N ASN A 114 9.27 -1.99 6.85
CA ASN A 114 8.34 -0.90 6.55
C ASN A 114 8.60 -0.21 5.21
N ARG A 115 9.75 -0.47 4.56
CA ARG A 115 10.03 0.00 3.19
C ARG A 115 9.12 -0.68 2.16
N TYR A 116 8.61 -1.85 2.48
CA TYR A 116 7.74 -2.62 1.60
C TYR A 116 6.28 -2.23 1.86
N GLU A 117 5.92 -1.02 1.43
CA GLU A 117 4.61 -0.40 1.68
C GLU A 117 3.43 -1.19 1.09
N PHE A 118 3.69 -2.06 0.12
CA PHE A 118 2.66 -2.89 -0.50
C PHE A 118 2.03 -3.93 0.46
N PHE A 119 2.62 -4.19 1.61
CA PHE A 119 1.95 -4.94 2.67
C PHE A 119 0.75 -4.19 3.27
N GLY A 120 0.70 -2.86 3.12
CA GLY A 120 -0.42 -2.02 3.52
C GLY A 120 -1.44 -1.76 2.42
N TYR A 121 -1.26 -2.33 1.23
CA TYR A 121 -2.19 -2.18 0.12
C TYR A 121 -3.45 -3.04 0.34
N SER A 122 -4.58 -2.60 -0.24
CA SER A 122 -5.78 -3.43 -0.19
C SER A 122 -5.68 -4.60 -1.18
N SER A 123 -6.47 -5.65 -0.96
CA SER A 123 -6.53 -6.79 -1.88
C SER A 123 -6.99 -6.42 -3.30
N THR A 124 -7.60 -5.23 -3.45
CA THR A 124 -8.01 -4.67 -4.74
C THR A 124 -6.87 -3.97 -5.48
N GLU A 125 -5.72 -3.78 -4.82
CA GLU A 125 -4.51 -3.15 -5.36
C GLU A 125 -3.42 -4.21 -5.64
N ALA A 126 -3.84 -5.38 -6.12
CA ALA A 126 -2.95 -6.49 -6.39
C ALA A 126 -1.89 -6.14 -7.45
N LEU A 127 -0.72 -6.76 -7.31
CA LEU A 127 0.34 -6.67 -8.30
C LEU A 127 0.08 -7.67 -9.43
N HIS A 128 0.02 -7.20 -10.66
CA HIS A 128 -0.13 -8.04 -11.85
C HIS A 128 1.25 -8.32 -12.46
N LEU A 129 1.57 -9.61 -12.59
CA LEU A 129 2.85 -10.06 -13.13
C LEU A 129 2.73 -10.41 -14.62
N SER A 130 3.72 -9.99 -15.39
CA SER A 130 3.95 -10.55 -16.73
C SER A 130 4.48 -11.99 -16.64
N ALA A 131 4.44 -12.74 -17.75
CA ALA A 131 4.95 -14.11 -17.78
C ALA A 131 6.43 -14.22 -17.32
N GLN A 132 7.28 -13.26 -17.72
CA GLN A 132 8.68 -13.23 -17.28
C GLN A 132 8.83 -12.95 -15.78
N GLU A 133 7.99 -12.06 -15.22
CA GLU A 133 8.00 -11.74 -13.80
C GLU A 133 7.50 -12.91 -12.95
N VAL A 134 6.53 -13.69 -13.45
CA VAL A 134 6.08 -14.94 -12.82
C VAL A 134 7.23 -15.95 -12.72
N GLU A 135 8.02 -16.10 -13.76
CA GLU A 135 9.19 -17.03 -13.74
C GLU A 135 10.23 -16.58 -12.69
N VAL A 136 10.52 -15.28 -12.60
CA VAL A 136 11.42 -14.74 -11.57
C VAL A 136 10.84 -14.99 -10.18
N PHE A 137 9.56 -14.70 -9.97
CA PHE A 137 8.89 -14.87 -8.69
C PHE A 137 8.93 -16.33 -8.22
N ARG A 138 8.54 -17.26 -9.11
CA ARG A 138 8.58 -18.71 -8.84
C ARG A 138 10.00 -19.20 -8.59
N GLY A 139 10.98 -18.70 -9.34
CA GLY A 139 12.39 -19.06 -9.16
C GLY A 139 12.90 -18.72 -7.75
N VAL A 140 12.54 -17.55 -7.20
CA VAL A 140 12.91 -17.17 -5.84
C VAL A 140 12.17 -18.01 -4.80
N LEU A 141 10.88 -18.30 -4.99
CA LEU A 141 10.14 -19.22 -4.11
C LEU A 141 10.76 -20.61 -4.08
N ALA A 142 11.15 -21.15 -5.24
CA ALA A 142 11.81 -22.44 -5.32
C ALA A 142 13.15 -22.49 -4.56
N MET A 143 13.92 -21.38 -4.54
CA MET A 143 15.13 -21.31 -3.72
C MET A 143 14.83 -21.37 -2.22
N ILE A 144 13.77 -20.70 -1.76
CA ILE A 144 13.34 -20.79 -0.36
C ILE A 144 12.88 -22.22 -0.04
N GLU A 145 12.07 -22.81 -0.90
CA GLU A 145 11.56 -24.16 -0.72
C GLU A 145 12.67 -25.22 -0.68
N GLN A 146 13.65 -25.11 -1.57
CA GLN A 146 14.82 -25.99 -1.53
C GLN A 146 15.57 -25.90 -0.20
N GLU A 147 15.67 -24.71 0.39
CA GLU A 147 16.34 -24.53 1.67
C GLU A 147 15.52 -25.13 2.82
N LEU A 148 14.19 -25.07 2.76
CA LEU A 148 13.30 -25.69 3.75
C LEU A 148 13.37 -27.22 3.79
N HIS A 149 13.76 -27.85 2.67
CA HIS A 149 13.92 -29.31 2.57
C HIS A 149 15.32 -29.79 2.93
N ARG A 150 16.27 -28.89 3.22
CA ARG A 150 17.61 -29.24 3.69
C ARG A 150 17.67 -29.38 5.20
N ALA A 151 18.73 -30.06 5.69
CA ALA A 151 19.03 -30.07 7.12
C ALA A 151 19.31 -28.65 7.61
N ILE A 152 18.67 -28.25 8.68
CA ILE A 152 18.82 -26.91 9.28
C ILE A 152 20.25 -26.75 9.81
N ASP A 153 20.96 -25.70 9.38
CA ASP A 153 22.27 -25.33 9.87
C ASP A 153 22.33 -23.82 10.24
N LYS A 154 23.53 -23.36 10.61
CA LYS A 154 23.73 -21.95 11.03
C LYS A 154 23.50 -20.92 9.92
N HIS A 155 23.47 -21.31 8.65
CA HIS A 155 23.29 -20.46 7.48
C HIS A 155 21.85 -20.45 6.95
N THR A 156 21.05 -21.46 7.27
CA THR A 156 19.67 -21.65 6.80
C THR A 156 18.84 -20.38 6.95
N ARG A 157 18.84 -19.79 8.15
CA ARG A 157 18.07 -18.56 8.41
C ARG A 157 18.51 -17.39 7.52
N GLU A 158 19.81 -17.19 7.37
CA GLU A 158 20.36 -16.08 6.58
C GLU A 158 20.01 -16.25 5.08
N LEU A 159 20.13 -17.46 4.56
CA LEU A 159 19.77 -17.78 3.18
C LEU A 159 18.27 -17.57 2.92
N ILE A 160 17.40 -18.04 3.81
CA ILE A 160 15.96 -17.84 3.69
C ILE A 160 15.62 -16.35 3.73
N VAL A 161 16.14 -15.59 4.71
CA VAL A 161 15.85 -14.15 4.83
C VAL A 161 16.37 -13.37 3.61
N SER A 162 17.53 -13.73 3.06
CA SER A 162 18.08 -13.09 1.87
C SER A 162 17.21 -13.34 0.62
N ASN A 163 16.67 -14.55 0.47
CA ASN A 163 15.75 -14.86 -0.62
C ASN A 163 14.40 -14.15 -0.45
N ILE A 164 13.88 -14.04 0.80
CA ILE A 164 12.69 -13.24 1.08
C ILE A 164 12.95 -11.78 0.70
N GLU A 165 14.07 -11.19 1.11
CA GLU A 165 14.41 -9.80 0.76
C GLU A 165 14.53 -9.62 -0.75
N LEU A 166 15.11 -10.57 -1.46
CA LEU A 166 15.20 -10.57 -2.92
C LEU A 166 13.79 -10.56 -3.55
N LEU A 167 12.89 -11.41 -3.08
CA LEU A 167 11.51 -11.46 -3.56
C LEU A 167 10.78 -10.14 -3.33
N LEU A 168 10.91 -9.56 -2.14
CA LEU A 168 10.29 -8.28 -1.80
C LEU A 168 10.82 -7.14 -2.68
N ASN A 169 12.13 -7.13 -2.98
CA ASN A 169 12.72 -6.14 -3.89
C ASN A 169 12.22 -6.30 -5.33
N TYR A 170 12.00 -7.54 -5.80
CA TYR A 170 11.34 -7.77 -7.08
C TYR A 170 9.90 -7.26 -7.09
N CYS A 171 9.13 -7.50 -6.02
CA CYS A 171 7.78 -6.96 -5.91
C CYS A 171 7.76 -5.43 -6.00
N LEU A 172 8.67 -4.71 -5.33
CA LEU A 172 8.81 -3.25 -5.48
C LEU A 172 9.02 -2.85 -6.94
N ARG A 173 9.98 -3.50 -7.62
CA ARG A 173 10.28 -3.22 -9.03
C ARG A 173 9.07 -3.46 -9.93
N PHE A 174 8.32 -4.52 -9.67
CA PHE A 174 7.13 -4.88 -10.46
C PHE A 174 5.98 -3.90 -10.21
N TYR A 175 5.79 -3.42 -8.98
CA TYR A 175 4.86 -2.32 -8.68
C TYR A 175 5.27 -1.03 -9.39
N ASP A 176 6.55 -0.66 -9.37
CA ASP A 176 7.04 0.53 -10.09
C ASP A 176 6.75 0.43 -11.60
N ARG A 177 7.01 -0.73 -12.22
CA ARG A 177 6.61 -1.02 -13.61
C ARG A 177 5.10 -0.88 -13.80
N GLN A 178 4.29 -1.46 -12.91
CA GLN A 178 2.83 -1.40 -12.98
C GLN A 178 2.32 0.05 -12.92
N PHE A 179 2.88 0.90 -12.07
CA PHE A 179 2.53 2.32 -12.02
C PHE A 179 2.88 3.06 -13.32
N ILE A 180 3.99 2.69 -13.98
CA ILE A 180 4.40 3.31 -15.25
C ILE A 180 3.50 2.83 -16.40
N THR A 181 3.27 1.52 -16.54
CA THR A 181 2.54 0.94 -17.68
C THR A 181 1.04 1.24 -17.70
N ARG A 182 0.47 1.75 -16.60
CA ARG A 182 -0.94 2.15 -16.48
C ARG A 182 -1.14 3.66 -16.55
N GLU A 183 -0.37 4.33 -17.37
CA GLU A 183 -0.26 5.77 -17.46
C GLU A 183 -1.63 6.47 -17.61
N GLU A 184 -2.52 5.99 -18.47
CA GLU A 184 -3.84 6.61 -18.68
C GLU A 184 -4.73 6.56 -17.42
N ILE A 185 -4.81 5.40 -16.76
CA ILE A 185 -5.62 5.22 -15.54
C ILE A 185 -5.03 6.03 -14.40
N ASN A 186 -3.74 5.95 -14.22
CA ASN A 186 -3.02 6.65 -13.16
C ASN A 186 -3.07 8.18 -13.36
N HIS A 187 -2.98 8.64 -14.61
CA HIS A 187 -3.15 10.06 -14.94
C HIS A 187 -4.55 10.56 -14.60
N SER A 188 -5.59 9.74 -14.82
CA SER A 188 -6.96 10.09 -14.43
C SER A 188 -7.11 10.22 -12.91
N VAL A 189 -6.46 9.37 -12.12
CA VAL A 189 -6.43 9.44 -10.64
C VAL A 189 -5.73 10.72 -10.17
N VAL A 190 -4.57 11.04 -10.74
CA VAL A 190 -3.84 12.28 -10.39
C VAL A 190 -4.65 13.52 -10.77
N LYS A 191 -5.29 13.54 -11.95
CA LYS A 191 -6.18 14.64 -12.36
C LYS A 191 -7.36 14.80 -11.43
N LYS A 192 -8.00 13.68 -11.03
CA LYS A 192 -9.08 13.69 -10.04
C LYS A 192 -8.59 14.22 -8.69
N PHE A 193 -7.44 13.79 -8.23
CA PHE A 193 -6.83 14.27 -6.98
C PHE A 193 -6.62 15.78 -7.00
N MET A 194 -6.04 16.34 -8.08
CA MET A 194 -5.79 17.78 -8.21
C MET A 194 -7.11 18.57 -8.15
N SER A 195 -8.14 18.12 -8.85
CA SER A 195 -9.47 18.74 -8.82
C SER A 195 -10.09 18.68 -7.43
N LEU A 196 -10.06 17.51 -6.78
CA LEU A 196 -10.60 17.34 -5.42
C LEU A 196 -9.85 18.18 -4.39
N LEU A 197 -8.54 18.37 -4.55
CA LEU A 197 -7.71 19.17 -3.65
C LEU A 197 -8.07 20.65 -3.73
N ASP A 198 -8.24 21.17 -4.94
CA ASP A 198 -8.66 22.55 -5.17
C ASP A 198 -10.06 22.82 -4.61
N ASP A 199 -11.01 21.93 -4.90
CA ASP A 199 -12.36 21.97 -4.36
C ASP A 199 -12.37 21.89 -2.82
N TYR A 200 -11.55 21.02 -2.24
CA TYR A 200 -11.47 20.85 -0.77
C TYR A 200 -10.98 22.14 -0.09
N ILE A 201 -9.88 22.71 -0.59
CA ILE A 201 -9.32 23.94 0.00
C ILE A 201 -10.31 25.11 -0.11
N SER A 202 -11.04 25.17 -1.23
CA SER A 202 -11.97 26.26 -1.48
C SER A 202 -13.30 26.14 -0.71
N THR A 203 -13.76 24.91 -0.41
CA THR A 203 -15.14 24.70 0.09
C THR A 203 -15.20 23.97 1.43
N LYS A 204 -14.24 23.11 1.76
CA LYS A 204 -14.30 22.22 2.92
C LYS A 204 -13.28 22.52 4.00
N ALA A 205 -12.14 23.11 3.65
CA ALA A 205 -11.03 23.31 4.60
C ALA A 205 -11.47 24.06 5.87
N LEU A 206 -12.37 25.03 5.75
CA LEU A 206 -12.90 25.80 6.88
C LEU A 206 -13.65 24.93 7.90
N SER A 207 -14.39 23.90 7.44
CA SER A 207 -15.22 23.04 8.31
C SER A 207 -14.49 21.76 8.72
N ASP A 208 -13.73 21.17 7.81
CA ASP A 208 -13.19 19.82 7.93
C ASP A 208 -11.69 19.82 8.31
N GLY A 209 -11.07 21.01 8.38
CA GLY A 209 -9.67 21.19 8.73
C GLY A 209 -8.71 20.94 7.55
N LEU A 210 -7.44 20.70 7.86
CA LEU A 210 -6.40 20.53 6.83
C LEU A 210 -6.64 19.29 5.97
N PRO A 211 -6.44 19.39 4.64
CA PRO A 211 -6.54 18.26 3.74
C PRO A 211 -5.49 17.18 4.06
N THR A 212 -5.90 15.92 4.07
CA THR A 212 -5.04 14.78 4.35
C THR A 212 -4.90 13.83 3.15
N VAL A 213 -3.76 13.14 3.06
CA VAL A 213 -3.54 12.13 2.02
C VAL A 213 -4.59 11.01 2.10
N ALA A 214 -4.96 10.61 3.32
CA ALA A 214 -5.96 9.57 3.57
C ALA A 214 -7.34 9.94 2.99
N TYR A 215 -7.76 11.19 3.16
CA TYR A 215 -9.02 11.67 2.58
C TYR A 215 -9.06 11.52 1.05
N PHE A 216 -7.99 11.94 0.34
CA PHE A 216 -7.96 11.86 -1.12
C PHE A 216 -7.80 10.43 -1.63
N ALA A 217 -7.05 9.60 -0.92
CA ALA A 217 -6.94 8.18 -1.22
C ALA A 217 -8.33 7.51 -1.16
N ASP A 218 -9.10 7.76 -0.11
CA ASP A 218 -10.48 7.27 0.06
C ASP A 218 -11.40 7.76 -1.07
N GLN A 219 -11.35 9.05 -1.41
CA GLN A 219 -12.11 9.60 -2.55
C GLN A 219 -11.73 8.99 -3.90
N CYS A 220 -10.53 8.44 -4.01
CA CYS A 220 -10.06 7.69 -5.19
C CYS A 220 -10.31 6.18 -5.06
N CYS A 221 -10.89 5.71 -3.93
CA CYS A 221 -11.09 4.29 -3.61
C CYS A 221 -9.77 3.50 -3.59
N LEU A 222 -8.69 4.11 -3.06
CA LEU A 222 -7.36 3.54 -2.95
C LEU A 222 -6.87 3.58 -1.50
N SER A 223 -5.97 2.65 -1.13
CA SER A 223 -5.23 2.74 0.12
C SER A 223 -4.28 3.95 0.10
N SER A 224 -4.01 4.55 1.27
CA SER A 224 -3.12 5.73 1.38
C SER A 224 -1.71 5.43 0.87
N GLY A 225 -1.20 4.21 1.09
CA GLY A 225 0.13 3.79 0.61
C GLY A 225 0.18 3.69 -0.92
N TYR A 226 -0.79 2.97 -1.51
CA TYR A 226 -0.86 2.84 -2.97
C TYR A 226 -1.06 4.20 -3.66
N PHE A 227 -2.01 5.01 -3.17
CA PHE A 227 -2.25 6.36 -3.67
C PHE A 227 -1.00 7.24 -3.59
N GLY A 228 -0.28 7.21 -2.46
CA GLY A 228 0.95 7.97 -2.28
C GLY A 228 2.04 7.58 -3.28
N ASN A 229 2.23 6.27 -3.52
CA ASN A 229 3.20 5.76 -4.48
C ASN A 229 2.80 6.07 -5.93
N LEU A 230 1.52 5.90 -6.28
CA LEU A 230 0.99 6.27 -7.59
C LEU A 230 1.24 7.75 -7.89
N VAL A 231 0.88 8.64 -6.97
CA VAL A 231 1.11 10.10 -7.13
C VAL A 231 2.58 10.41 -7.28
N ARG A 232 3.45 9.79 -6.46
CA ARG A 232 4.91 10.00 -6.53
C ARG A 232 5.51 9.56 -7.86
N VAL A 233 5.12 8.39 -8.37
CA VAL A 233 5.63 7.87 -9.65
C VAL A 233 5.16 8.76 -10.80
N GLN A 234 3.88 9.16 -10.81
CA GLN A 234 3.30 9.96 -11.90
C GLN A 234 3.75 11.44 -11.91
N THR A 235 4.02 12.02 -10.73
CA THR A 235 4.30 13.47 -10.62
C THR A 235 5.73 13.80 -10.22
N GLY A 236 6.51 12.83 -9.77
CA GLY A 236 7.83 13.03 -9.17
C GLY A 236 7.79 13.66 -7.77
N ARG A 237 6.58 13.87 -7.18
CA ARG A 237 6.38 14.54 -5.88
C ARG A 237 5.49 13.71 -4.98
N THR A 238 5.66 13.81 -3.67
CA THR A 238 4.73 13.15 -2.75
C THR A 238 3.37 13.85 -2.74
N ALA A 239 2.30 13.10 -2.46
CA ALA A 239 0.96 13.67 -2.32
C ALA A 239 0.93 14.78 -1.23
N LYS A 240 1.71 14.61 -0.15
CA LYS A 240 1.86 15.60 0.92
C LYS A 240 2.50 16.90 0.42
N ASP A 241 3.51 16.83 -0.43
CA ASP A 241 4.16 18.02 -1.02
C ASP A 241 3.19 18.76 -1.94
N ILE A 242 2.39 18.02 -2.72
CA ILE A 242 1.38 18.61 -3.59
C ILE A 242 0.33 19.35 -2.76
N ILE A 243 -0.20 18.72 -1.69
CA ILE A 243 -1.14 19.36 -0.76
C ILE A 243 -0.53 20.63 -0.17
N SER A 244 0.71 20.55 0.33
CA SER A 244 1.40 21.70 0.93
C SER A 244 1.59 22.85 -0.06
N ASN A 245 1.95 22.54 -1.30
CA ASN A 245 2.12 23.55 -2.35
C ASN A 245 0.79 24.20 -2.75
N SER A 246 -0.30 23.42 -2.81
CA SER A 246 -1.63 23.97 -3.11
C SER A 246 -2.14 24.87 -1.99
N LEU A 247 -2.00 24.46 -0.72
CA LEU A 247 -2.30 25.32 0.44
C LEU A 247 -1.50 26.63 0.41
N LEU A 248 -0.22 26.55 0.07
CA LEU A 248 0.63 27.73 -0.04
C LEU A 248 0.17 28.66 -1.17
N ALA A 249 -0.22 28.12 -2.30
CA ALA A 249 -0.75 28.90 -3.44
C ALA A 249 -2.01 29.66 -3.05
N HIS A 250 -2.99 28.98 -2.41
CA HIS A 250 -4.21 29.60 -1.91
C HIS A 250 -3.92 30.64 -0.82
N ALA A 251 -2.97 30.35 0.10
CA ALA A 251 -2.53 31.31 1.09
C ALA A 251 -1.99 32.60 0.48
N LYS A 252 -1.12 32.48 -0.54
CA LYS A 252 -0.57 33.64 -1.26
C LYS A 252 -1.65 34.46 -1.97
N GLN A 253 -2.63 33.77 -2.58
CA GLN A 253 -3.76 34.43 -3.22
C GLN A 253 -4.61 35.21 -2.22
N MET A 254 -4.96 34.59 -1.08
CA MET A 254 -5.72 35.25 -0.01
C MET A 254 -4.97 36.41 0.64
N LEU A 255 -3.63 36.36 0.70
CA LEU A 255 -2.81 37.43 1.25
C LEU A 255 -2.81 38.72 0.40
N ASN A 256 -3.20 38.65 -0.87
CA ASN A 256 -3.37 39.83 -1.73
C ASN A 256 -4.65 40.61 -1.41
N ASP A 257 -5.59 40.00 -0.65
CA ASP A 257 -6.78 40.66 -0.18
C ASP A 257 -6.47 41.29 1.19
N GLU A 258 -6.47 42.65 1.25
CA GLU A 258 -6.16 43.43 2.44
C GLU A 258 -7.26 43.32 3.50
N ASP A 259 -8.49 43.04 3.12
CA ASP A 259 -9.62 42.88 4.02
C ASP A 259 -9.56 41.58 4.85
N LEU A 260 -8.79 40.58 4.38
CA LEU A 260 -8.64 39.32 5.09
C LEU A 260 -7.54 39.39 6.14
N THR A 261 -7.89 39.13 7.40
CA THR A 261 -6.89 39.03 8.49
C THR A 261 -6.10 37.70 8.35
N ILE A 262 -4.89 37.67 8.94
CA ILE A 262 -4.06 36.45 8.98
C ILE A 262 -4.80 35.31 9.71
N THR A 263 -5.59 35.64 10.73
CA THR A 263 -6.45 34.67 11.45
C THR A 263 -7.51 34.09 10.52
N THR A 264 -8.24 34.95 9.80
CA THR A 264 -9.28 34.52 8.85
C THR A 264 -8.70 33.64 7.72
N ILE A 265 -7.51 33.98 7.21
CA ILE A 265 -6.83 33.15 6.20
C ILE A 265 -6.47 31.79 6.78
N SER A 266 -5.92 31.75 8.01
CA SER A 266 -5.59 30.51 8.71
C SER A 266 -6.81 29.59 8.85
N GLU A 267 -7.93 30.11 9.29
CA GLU A 267 -9.19 29.39 9.47
C GLU A 267 -9.75 28.87 8.13
N ARG A 268 -9.77 29.71 7.09
CA ARG A 268 -10.24 29.33 5.75
C ARG A 268 -9.40 28.21 5.12
N LEU A 269 -8.11 28.14 5.45
CA LEU A 269 -7.21 27.09 5.00
C LEU A 269 -7.25 25.83 5.87
N GLY A 270 -8.06 25.81 6.95
CA GLY A 270 -8.26 24.65 7.79
C GLY A 270 -7.21 24.48 8.91
N PHE A 271 -6.47 25.50 9.27
CA PHE A 271 -5.56 25.43 10.41
C PHE A 271 -6.31 25.67 11.73
N ASP A 272 -6.18 24.79 12.69
CA ASP A 272 -6.80 24.91 14.02
C ASP A 272 -6.33 26.16 14.78
N TYR A 273 -5.07 26.58 14.55
CA TYR A 273 -4.48 27.75 15.21
C TYR A 273 -3.68 28.61 14.22
N PRO A 274 -3.83 29.96 14.27
CA PRO A 274 -3.11 30.87 13.38
C PRO A 274 -1.60 30.73 13.44
N GLN A 275 -1.05 30.36 14.60
CA GLN A 275 0.39 30.13 14.78
C GLN A 275 0.92 28.94 13.96
N HIS A 276 0.10 27.91 13.71
CA HIS A 276 0.47 26.78 12.87
C HIS A 276 0.55 27.20 11.40
N PHE A 277 -0.39 28.02 10.96
CA PHE A 277 -0.34 28.64 9.62
C PHE A 277 0.90 29.53 9.45
N VAL A 278 1.19 30.42 10.41
CA VAL A 278 2.37 31.30 10.35
C VAL A 278 3.66 30.48 10.25
N ARG A 279 3.78 29.42 11.06
CA ARG A 279 4.94 28.51 11.03
C ARG A 279 5.04 27.76 9.70
N PHE A 280 3.93 27.21 9.20
CA PHE A 280 3.86 26.55 7.89
C PHE A 280 4.31 27.50 6.78
N PHE A 281 3.70 28.69 6.69
CA PHE A 281 3.99 29.66 5.64
C PHE A 281 5.45 30.14 5.68
N LYS A 282 5.99 30.39 6.88
CA LYS A 282 7.40 30.78 7.06
C LYS A 282 8.34 29.64 6.66
N ALA A 283 8.03 28.42 6.99
CA ALA A 283 8.84 27.26 6.60
C ALA A 283 8.91 27.10 5.06
N GLN A 284 7.81 27.40 4.36
CA GLN A 284 7.72 27.26 2.89
C GLN A 284 8.29 28.47 2.12
N THR A 285 8.25 29.68 2.71
CA THR A 285 8.60 30.92 1.97
C THR A 285 9.79 31.67 2.55
N GLY A 286 10.24 31.29 3.74
CA GLY A 286 11.25 32.03 4.48
C GLY A 286 10.73 33.30 5.19
N LYS A 287 9.48 33.75 4.90
CA LYS A 287 8.88 34.97 5.45
C LYS A 287 7.59 34.66 6.20
N THR A 288 7.25 35.47 7.20
CA THR A 288 5.92 35.36 7.82
C THR A 288 4.84 35.88 6.86
N PRO A 289 3.57 35.44 6.98
CA PRO A 289 2.47 35.93 6.13
C PRO A 289 2.36 37.46 6.12
N SER A 290 2.47 38.10 7.30
CA SER A 290 2.41 39.55 7.41
C SER A 290 3.60 40.28 6.76
N ALA A 291 4.81 39.68 6.82
CA ALA A 291 5.97 40.21 6.11
C ALA A 291 5.88 40.00 4.60
N TYR A 292 5.27 38.91 4.18
CA TYR A 292 5.04 38.60 2.76
C TYR A 292 4.06 39.59 2.15
N ARG A 293 2.91 39.86 2.80
CA ARG A 293 1.91 40.87 2.37
C ARG A 293 2.51 42.24 2.14
N LYS A 294 3.40 42.74 3.03
CA LYS A 294 4.04 44.04 2.92
C LYS A 294 5.02 44.20 1.75
N VAL A 295 5.48 43.10 1.16
CA VAL A 295 6.46 43.13 0.05
C VAL A 295 5.75 42.92 -1.30
N SER A 296 4.51 42.42 -1.30
CA SER A 296 3.71 42.19 -2.50
C SER A 296 2.82 43.37 -2.88
N VAL A 297 2.83 44.44 -2.10
CA VAL A 297 2.30 45.77 -2.36
C VAL A 297 3.49 46.72 -2.60
#